data_a84a23793de24dbc57bf4bea676dfcf9
#
_entry.id   a84a23793de24dbc57bf4bea676dfcf9
#
_cell.length_a   1.000
_cell.length_b   1.000
_cell.length_c   1.000
_cell.angle_alpha   90.00
_cell.angle_beta   90.00
_cell.angle_gamma   90.00
#
_symmetry.space_group_name_H-M   'P 1'
#
loop_
_entity.id
_entity.type
_entity.pdbx_description
1 polymer ?
#
loop_
_entity_poly.entity_id
_entity_poly.type
_entity_poly.pdbx_seq_one_letter_code
_entity_poly.pdbx_strand_id
1 'polypeptide(L)'
;MASKFSIYKYVKLEGKGWRYARATYHPNGKIKPDIVLVKGVDGKDVEEKHPEGSYVLNFNNKWIPVGEDALEAQHQRKLKLNQVEYERLRGKTLAPGPNVVQLGRKVIKDEVDAYLANLELAKRPYKTVGEKRRFLTSFLTIVPKKFVDEFSRNDVLVFRNELMAEYDPNYVGKQMMTVVTFFNQWLRLKLNIQKSDWPEHEQNPPEPYIDAEIIALETHTKDKTNLWVRLFRSTGCRDMEVAHLNNTDISPRTKEILIRQKPCFHCKECISRGNIWKPKTPASTRSIPVSDGLLAELLALPKGLLFPNEDGNPDVHFLDKLKREAKNSGVSKVKLHRFRDTFITNKLRDGVDIRTVQRWAGHEDVNVTMGYAAWLDA
;
A
#
# COMPACT_ATOMS: atom_id res chain seq x y z
N MET A 1 29.18 -36.32 -8.58
CA MET A 1 27.84 -36.96 -8.66
C MET A 1 26.81 -35.94 -8.22
N ALA A 2 25.81 -35.68 -9.07
CA ALA A 2 24.75 -34.73 -8.73
C ALA A 2 23.86 -35.35 -7.64
N SER A 3 23.73 -34.67 -6.50
CA SER A 3 22.85 -35.07 -5.42
C SER A 3 21.40 -35.07 -5.88
N LYS A 4 20.76 -36.24 -5.91
CA LYS A 4 19.37 -36.38 -6.38
C LYS A 4 18.44 -36.49 -5.18
N PHE A 5 17.54 -35.53 -5.01
CA PHE A 5 16.35 -35.73 -4.19
C PHE A 5 15.39 -36.68 -4.91
N SER A 6 15.04 -37.77 -4.29
CA SER A 6 14.02 -38.70 -4.79
C SER A 6 12.75 -38.58 -3.96
N ILE A 7 11.59 -38.68 -4.62
CA ILE A 7 10.29 -38.70 -3.92
C ILE A 7 9.88 -40.13 -3.74
N TYR A 8 9.47 -40.46 -2.53
CA TYR A 8 8.88 -41.74 -2.15
C TYR A 8 7.51 -41.48 -1.51
N LYS A 9 6.67 -42.53 -1.54
CA LYS A 9 5.43 -42.53 -0.76
C LYS A 9 5.51 -43.68 0.26
N TYR A 10 5.15 -43.41 1.51
CA TYR A 10 5.06 -44.43 2.57
C TYR A 10 3.71 -45.09 2.47
N VAL A 11 3.64 -46.32 1.98
CA VAL A 11 2.42 -47.02 1.61
C VAL A 11 2.38 -48.41 2.25
N LYS A 12 1.17 -48.95 2.39
CA LYS A 12 0.96 -50.32 2.89
C LYS A 12 0.95 -51.28 1.69
N LEU A 13 1.97 -52.16 1.62
CA LEU A 13 2.06 -53.18 0.58
C LEU A 13 1.50 -54.49 1.12
N GLU A 14 0.73 -55.21 0.29
CA GLU A 14 0.12 -56.51 0.62
C GLU A 14 1.19 -57.54 0.99
N GLY A 15 1.06 -58.23 2.11
CA GLY A 15 2.03 -59.19 2.62
C GLY A 15 3.36 -58.61 3.14
N LYS A 16 3.64 -57.34 2.95
CA LYS A 16 4.94 -56.69 3.30
C LYS A 16 4.80 -55.55 4.33
N GLY A 17 3.57 -55.15 4.69
CA GLY A 17 3.32 -54.03 5.60
C GLY A 17 3.69 -52.66 5.02
N TRP A 18 3.91 -51.69 5.89
CA TRP A 18 4.26 -50.33 5.48
C TRP A 18 5.70 -50.21 4.98
N ARG A 19 5.88 -49.68 3.77
CA ARG A 19 7.16 -49.49 3.09
C ARG A 19 7.24 -48.18 2.31
N TYR A 20 8.45 -47.72 2.10
CA TYR A 20 8.73 -46.60 1.17
C TYR A 20 8.80 -47.11 -0.27
N ALA A 21 7.88 -46.69 -1.10
CA ALA A 21 7.84 -47.00 -2.52
C ALA A 21 8.15 -45.74 -3.34
N ARG A 22 8.89 -45.84 -4.42
CA ARG A 22 9.33 -44.72 -5.22
C ARG A 22 8.19 -44.16 -6.04
N ALA A 23 7.97 -42.81 -6.00
CA ALA A 23 6.97 -42.15 -6.80
C ALA A 23 7.33 -42.19 -8.31
N THR A 24 6.31 -42.25 -9.17
CA THR A 24 6.45 -42.30 -10.61
C THR A 24 6.09 -40.95 -11.26
N TYR A 25 6.46 -40.80 -12.53
CA TYR A 25 6.30 -39.53 -13.24
C TYR A 25 5.70 -39.76 -14.62
N HIS A 26 4.91 -38.81 -15.09
CA HIS A 26 4.51 -38.70 -16.49
C HIS A 26 5.71 -38.36 -17.39
N PRO A 27 5.65 -38.59 -18.71
CA PRO A 27 6.71 -38.21 -19.64
C PRO A 27 7.07 -36.71 -19.61
N ASN A 28 6.13 -35.85 -19.22
CA ASN A 28 6.33 -34.39 -19.04
C ASN A 28 7.00 -34.01 -17.71
N GLY A 29 7.45 -34.99 -16.91
CA GLY A 29 8.13 -34.78 -15.65
C GLY A 29 7.23 -34.43 -14.45
N LYS A 30 5.90 -34.40 -14.63
CA LYS A 30 4.97 -34.23 -13.50
C LYS A 30 4.81 -35.56 -12.74
N ILE A 31 4.73 -35.49 -11.41
CA ILE A 31 4.48 -36.66 -10.58
C ILE A 31 3.08 -37.24 -10.89
N LYS A 32 3.00 -38.57 -10.93
CA LYS A 32 1.71 -39.27 -11.00
C LYS A 32 1.16 -39.41 -9.58
N PRO A 33 0.03 -38.75 -9.24
CA PRO A 33 -0.54 -38.85 -7.89
C PRO A 33 -0.86 -40.31 -7.55
N ASP A 34 -0.46 -40.72 -6.34
CA ASP A 34 -0.74 -42.04 -5.77
C ASP A 34 -0.20 -43.24 -6.51
N ILE A 35 0.60 -43.07 -7.55
CA ILE A 35 1.21 -44.19 -8.28
C ILE A 35 2.68 -44.30 -7.86
N VAL A 36 3.05 -45.52 -7.40
CA VAL A 36 4.40 -45.84 -6.91
C VAL A 36 4.94 -47.08 -7.61
N LEU A 37 6.27 -47.23 -7.63
CA LEU A 37 6.94 -48.43 -8.10
C LEU A 37 7.11 -49.41 -6.96
N VAL A 38 6.60 -50.60 -7.16
CA VAL A 38 6.76 -51.75 -6.26
C VAL A 38 7.41 -52.92 -7.00
N LYS A 39 8.08 -53.82 -6.29
CA LYS A 39 8.65 -55.04 -6.85
C LYS A 39 7.57 -56.11 -6.99
N GLY A 40 7.22 -56.43 -8.24
CA GLY A 40 6.34 -57.54 -8.57
C GLY A 40 6.91 -58.93 -8.20
N VAL A 41 6.12 -59.95 -8.44
CA VAL A 41 6.48 -61.37 -8.12
C VAL A 41 7.71 -61.83 -8.94
N ASP A 42 7.88 -61.29 -10.13
CA ASP A 42 9.02 -61.55 -11.03
C ASP A 42 10.25 -60.65 -10.77
N GLY A 43 10.22 -59.85 -9.70
CA GLY A 43 11.30 -58.96 -9.31
C GLY A 43 11.40 -57.67 -10.13
N LYS A 44 10.54 -57.48 -11.16
CA LYS A 44 10.47 -56.24 -11.96
C LYS A 44 9.68 -55.17 -11.24
N ASP A 45 9.99 -53.93 -11.60
CA ASP A 45 9.25 -52.75 -11.07
C ASP A 45 7.90 -52.66 -11.77
N VAL A 46 6.81 -52.60 -10.99
CA VAL A 46 5.42 -52.43 -11.47
C VAL A 46 4.83 -51.18 -10.84
N GLU A 47 4.04 -50.43 -11.61
CA GLU A 47 3.30 -49.29 -11.08
C GLU A 47 2.04 -49.77 -10.37
N GLU A 48 1.88 -49.40 -9.12
CA GLU A 48 0.68 -49.68 -8.31
C GLU A 48 0.10 -48.40 -7.74
N LYS A 49 -1.25 -48.37 -7.59
CA LYS A 49 -1.96 -47.22 -7.04
C LYS A 49 -2.22 -47.37 -5.56
N HIS A 50 -1.69 -46.45 -4.78
CA HIS A 50 -1.84 -46.37 -3.33
C HIS A 50 -2.37 -44.99 -2.92
N PRO A 51 -3.69 -44.79 -2.78
CA PRO A 51 -4.25 -43.50 -2.39
C PRO A 51 -3.91 -43.12 -0.93
N GLU A 52 -3.68 -44.14 -0.07
CA GLU A 52 -3.27 -43.94 1.31
C GLU A 52 -1.76 -43.66 1.44
N GLY A 53 -1.38 -43.07 2.57
CA GLY A 53 0.02 -42.82 2.94
C GLY A 53 0.53 -41.45 2.52
N SER A 54 1.73 -41.14 3.04
CA SER A 54 2.31 -39.79 2.91
C SER A 54 3.57 -39.78 2.04
N TYR A 55 3.81 -38.68 1.35
CA TYR A 55 5.02 -38.44 0.57
C TYR A 55 6.19 -38.02 1.45
N VAL A 56 7.38 -38.48 1.08
CA VAL A 56 8.65 -38.13 1.72
C VAL A 56 9.72 -37.88 0.67
N LEU A 57 10.63 -36.96 0.94
CA LEU A 57 11.83 -36.74 0.14
C LEU A 57 12.99 -37.54 0.77
N ASN A 58 13.72 -38.25 -0.05
CA ASN A 58 15.00 -38.86 0.35
C ASN A 58 16.17 -38.11 -0.25
N PHE A 59 17.09 -37.67 0.61
CA PHE A 59 18.33 -37.03 0.21
C PHE A 59 19.47 -37.53 1.09
N ASN A 60 20.43 -38.24 0.51
CA ASN A 60 21.57 -38.81 1.23
C ASN A 60 21.15 -39.62 2.47
N ASN A 61 20.16 -40.49 2.34
CA ASN A 61 19.57 -41.32 3.42
C ASN A 61 18.84 -40.53 4.52
N LYS A 62 18.63 -39.22 4.34
CA LYS A 62 17.74 -38.45 5.20
C LYS A 62 16.33 -38.40 4.59
N TRP A 63 15.35 -38.80 5.39
CA TRP A 63 13.94 -38.86 5.02
C TRP A 63 13.23 -37.63 5.57
N ILE A 64 12.65 -36.82 4.70
CA ILE A 64 11.98 -35.55 5.03
C ILE A 64 10.50 -35.73 4.72
N PRO A 65 9.62 -35.75 5.72
CA PRO A 65 8.17 -35.79 5.48
C PRO A 65 7.68 -34.55 4.73
N VAL A 66 6.75 -34.73 3.80
CA VAL A 66 6.21 -33.63 2.99
C VAL A 66 4.68 -33.52 3.12
N GLY A 67 4.00 -34.60 3.45
CA GLY A 67 2.55 -34.66 3.54
C GLY A 67 1.92 -35.61 2.53
N GLU A 68 0.63 -35.49 2.31
CA GLU A 68 -0.17 -36.43 1.49
C GLU A 68 -0.34 -35.96 0.03
N ASP A 69 0.02 -34.70 -0.28
CA ASP A 69 -0.14 -34.10 -1.61
C ASP A 69 1.10 -34.35 -2.50
N ALA A 70 0.88 -34.98 -3.65
CA ALA A 70 1.90 -35.28 -4.64
C ALA A 70 2.51 -34.03 -5.28
N LEU A 71 1.70 -33.00 -5.54
CA LEU A 71 2.16 -31.74 -6.14
C LEU A 71 3.02 -30.96 -5.15
N GLU A 72 2.63 -30.94 -3.88
CA GLU A 72 3.42 -30.31 -2.81
C GLU A 72 4.76 -31.05 -2.66
N ALA A 73 4.78 -32.39 -2.71
CA ALA A 73 6.02 -33.15 -2.69
C ALA A 73 6.95 -32.82 -3.87
N GLN A 74 6.40 -32.61 -5.05
CA GLN A 74 7.17 -32.17 -6.23
C GLN A 74 7.69 -30.74 -6.07
N HIS A 75 6.90 -29.83 -5.52
CA HIS A 75 7.30 -28.45 -5.22
C HIS A 75 8.43 -28.41 -4.19
N GLN A 76 8.27 -29.08 -3.07
CA GLN A 76 9.29 -29.16 -2.01
C GLN A 76 10.60 -29.76 -2.52
N ARG A 77 10.53 -30.79 -3.38
CA ARG A 77 11.72 -31.34 -4.06
C ARG A 77 12.44 -30.26 -4.88
N LYS A 78 11.71 -29.45 -5.64
CA LYS A 78 12.28 -28.38 -6.48
C LYS A 78 12.95 -27.31 -5.61
N LEU A 79 12.31 -26.89 -4.52
CA LEU A 79 12.88 -25.93 -3.58
C LEU A 79 14.18 -26.46 -2.95
N LYS A 80 14.19 -27.73 -2.52
CA LYS A 80 15.40 -28.35 -1.92
C LYS A 80 16.54 -28.50 -2.92
N LEU A 81 16.25 -28.87 -4.15
CA LEU A 81 17.27 -28.92 -5.22
C LEU A 81 17.89 -27.55 -5.45
N ASN A 82 17.07 -26.50 -5.55
CA ASN A 82 17.54 -25.15 -5.73
C ASN A 82 18.41 -24.69 -4.53
N GLN A 83 18.02 -25.05 -3.31
CA GLN A 83 18.77 -24.73 -2.09
C GLN A 83 20.15 -25.41 -2.10
N VAL A 84 20.22 -26.71 -2.44
CA VAL A 84 21.49 -27.45 -2.50
C VAL A 84 22.39 -26.93 -3.63
N GLU A 85 21.82 -26.56 -4.76
CA GLU A 85 22.57 -25.97 -5.86
C GLU A 85 23.12 -24.59 -5.49
N TYR A 86 22.33 -23.78 -4.80
CA TYR A 86 22.76 -22.50 -4.22
C TYR A 86 23.92 -22.68 -3.23
N GLU A 87 23.82 -23.65 -2.28
CA GLU A 87 24.89 -23.95 -1.32
C GLU A 87 26.17 -24.48 -1.99
N ARG A 88 26.01 -25.31 -3.04
CA ARG A 88 27.12 -25.80 -3.85
C ARG A 88 27.86 -24.70 -4.60
N LEU A 89 27.10 -23.71 -5.14
CA LEU A 89 27.65 -22.55 -5.81
C LEU A 89 28.35 -21.61 -4.83
N ARG A 90 27.80 -21.47 -3.60
CA ARG A 90 28.38 -20.65 -2.52
C ARG A 90 29.68 -21.23 -1.95
N GLY A 91 29.81 -22.57 -1.93
CA GLY A 91 31.00 -23.26 -1.41
C GLY A 91 32.21 -23.28 -2.37
N LYS A 92 32.04 -22.84 -3.63
CA LYS A 92 33.12 -22.70 -4.59
C LYS A 92 33.56 -21.23 -4.66
N THR A 93 34.37 -20.80 -3.73
CA THR A 93 35.14 -19.55 -3.84
C THR A 93 36.19 -19.75 -4.95
N LEU A 94 35.82 -19.44 -6.18
CA LEU A 94 36.77 -19.18 -7.23
C LEU A 94 37.16 -17.70 -7.14
N ALA A 95 38.45 -17.41 -7.09
CA ALA A 95 38.99 -16.07 -7.21
C ALA A 95 38.40 -15.39 -8.47
N PRO A 96 38.02 -14.10 -8.43
CA PRO A 96 37.34 -13.46 -9.53
C PRO A 96 38.31 -13.31 -10.73
N GLY A 97 38.06 -14.09 -11.78
CA GLY A 97 38.55 -13.80 -13.11
C GLY A 97 37.76 -12.61 -13.70
N PRO A 98 38.38 -11.82 -14.63
CA PRO A 98 37.86 -10.49 -14.98
C PRO A 98 36.56 -10.47 -15.80
N ASN A 99 35.86 -11.58 -16.03
CA ASN A 99 34.61 -11.61 -16.84
C ASN A 99 33.63 -12.74 -16.44
N VAL A 100 33.44 -12.99 -15.14
CA VAL A 100 32.31 -13.85 -14.73
C VAL A 100 31.09 -12.97 -14.52
N VAL A 101 30.17 -12.96 -15.46
CA VAL A 101 28.79 -12.53 -15.25
C VAL A 101 28.27 -13.35 -14.06
N GLN A 102 28.09 -12.74 -12.90
CA GLN A 102 27.45 -13.35 -11.73
C GLN A 102 25.97 -13.60 -12.08
N LEU A 103 25.70 -14.78 -12.68
CA LEU A 103 24.34 -15.26 -12.91
C LEU A 103 23.65 -15.39 -11.54
N GLY A 104 22.77 -14.42 -11.19
CA GLY A 104 21.84 -14.54 -10.10
C GLY A 104 21.81 -13.42 -9.07
N ARG A 105 22.74 -12.43 -9.08
CA ARG A 105 22.60 -11.28 -8.18
C ARG A 105 21.58 -10.30 -8.75
N LYS A 106 20.56 -9.98 -7.95
CA LYS A 106 19.54 -9.02 -8.35
C LYS A 106 20.09 -7.60 -8.33
N VAL A 107 19.98 -6.90 -9.44
CA VAL A 107 20.34 -5.48 -9.55
C VAL A 107 19.23 -4.67 -8.89
N ILE A 108 19.58 -3.81 -7.94
CA ILE A 108 18.60 -3.04 -7.16
C ILE A 108 17.73 -2.13 -8.03
N LYS A 109 18.31 -1.51 -9.05
CA LYS A 109 17.60 -0.62 -9.97
C LYS A 109 16.49 -1.35 -10.72
N ASP A 110 16.78 -2.55 -11.23
CA ASP A 110 15.82 -3.37 -11.97
C ASP A 110 14.67 -3.80 -11.06
N GLU A 111 14.97 -4.14 -9.81
CA GLU A 111 13.96 -4.50 -8.80
C GLU A 111 13.09 -3.29 -8.40
N VAL A 112 13.64 -2.08 -8.33
CA VAL A 112 12.87 -0.85 -8.08
C VAL A 112 11.93 -0.59 -9.26
N ASP A 113 12.41 -0.70 -10.49
CA ASP A 113 11.59 -0.50 -11.69
C ASP A 113 10.46 -1.54 -11.77
N ALA A 114 10.76 -2.81 -11.50
CA ALA A 114 9.77 -3.89 -11.44
C ALA A 114 8.72 -3.66 -10.33
N TYR A 115 9.14 -3.20 -9.15
CA TYR A 115 8.23 -2.85 -8.06
C TYR A 115 7.27 -1.73 -8.44
N LEU A 116 7.79 -0.66 -9.03
CA LEU A 116 6.99 0.48 -9.46
C LEU A 116 6.01 0.10 -10.57
N ALA A 117 6.45 -0.69 -11.55
CA ALA A 117 5.58 -1.24 -12.60
C ALA A 117 4.46 -2.13 -12.01
N ASN A 118 4.78 -2.94 -11.01
CA ASN A 118 3.75 -3.74 -10.30
C ASN A 118 2.71 -2.88 -9.60
N LEU A 119 3.12 -1.76 -8.99
CA LEU A 119 2.18 -0.81 -8.37
C LEU A 119 1.27 -0.14 -9.40
N GLU A 120 1.78 0.18 -10.59
CA GLU A 120 1.01 0.74 -11.70
C GLU A 120 0.01 -0.29 -12.24
N LEU A 121 0.43 -1.53 -12.46
CA LEU A 121 -0.46 -2.65 -12.85
C LEU A 121 -1.56 -2.91 -11.81
N ALA A 122 -1.23 -2.78 -10.52
CA ALA A 122 -2.19 -2.87 -9.42
C ALA A 122 -3.09 -1.61 -9.30
N LYS A 123 -3.05 -0.70 -10.27
CA LYS A 123 -3.84 0.55 -10.31
C LYS A 123 -3.71 1.39 -9.02
N ARG A 124 -2.49 1.41 -8.43
CA ARG A 124 -2.24 2.28 -7.30
C ARG A 124 -2.28 3.76 -7.74
N PRO A 125 -2.69 4.68 -6.85
CA PRO A 125 -2.79 6.10 -7.16
C PRO A 125 -1.50 6.65 -7.77
N TYR A 126 -1.60 7.41 -8.85
CA TYR A 126 -0.47 7.99 -9.57
C TYR A 126 0.48 8.77 -8.63
N LYS A 127 -0.10 9.61 -7.75
CA LYS A 127 0.69 10.35 -6.74
C LYS A 127 1.46 9.42 -5.80
N THR A 128 0.85 8.29 -5.39
CA THR A 128 1.50 7.31 -4.51
C THR A 128 2.67 6.62 -5.20
N VAL A 129 2.53 6.24 -6.48
CA VAL A 129 3.62 5.62 -7.25
C VAL A 129 4.75 6.62 -7.45
N GLY A 130 4.42 7.86 -7.84
CA GLY A 130 5.40 8.94 -8.01
C GLY A 130 6.17 9.26 -6.71
N GLU A 131 5.48 9.25 -5.55
CA GLU A 131 6.13 9.44 -4.25
C GLU A 131 7.09 8.31 -3.91
N LYS A 132 6.66 7.05 -4.10
CA LYS A 132 7.54 5.88 -3.88
C LYS A 132 8.74 5.88 -4.81
N ARG A 133 8.56 6.23 -6.09
CA ARG A 133 9.66 6.40 -7.05
C ARG A 133 10.67 7.41 -6.51
N ARG A 134 10.23 8.60 -6.11
CA ARG A 134 11.09 9.65 -5.59
C ARG A 134 11.86 9.20 -4.35
N PHE A 135 11.19 8.53 -3.40
CA PHE A 135 11.83 8.07 -2.16
C PHE A 135 12.87 6.97 -2.39
N LEU A 136 12.55 5.99 -3.26
CA LEU A 136 13.52 4.95 -3.61
C LEU A 136 14.69 5.50 -4.43
N THR A 137 14.46 6.47 -5.31
CA THR A 137 15.54 7.16 -6.02
C THR A 137 16.44 7.93 -5.05
N SER A 138 15.86 8.67 -4.10
CA SER A 138 16.61 9.37 -3.06
C SER A 138 17.48 8.41 -2.23
N PHE A 139 16.91 7.27 -1.83
CA PHE A 139 17.65 6.23 -1.12
C PHE A 139 18.86 5.71 -1.92
N LEU A 140 18.68 5.38 -3.19
CA LEU A 140 19.76 4.88 -4.04
C LEU A 140 20.79 5.95 -4.40
N THR A 141 20.44 7.24 -4.32
CA THR A 141 21.37 8.34 -4.49
C THR A 141 22.30 8.48 -3.26
N ILE A 142 21.73 8.37 -2.06
CA ILE A 142 22.50 8.47 -0.80
C ILE A 142 23.30 7.19 -0.54
N VAL A 143 22.75 6.03 -0.92
CA VAL A 143 23.37 4.71 -0.72
C VAL A 143 23.54 4.00 -2.07
N PRO A 144 24.57 4.37 -2.86
CA PRO A 144 24.72 3.92 -4.25
C PRO A 144 25.32 2.51 -4.35
N LYS A 145 24.55 1.48 -3.95
CA LYS A 145 24.92 0.08 -4.10
C LYS A 145 24.25 -0.53 -5.34
N LYS A 146 24.90 -1.53 -5.94
CA LYS A 146 24.44 -2.12 -7.20
C LYS A 146 23.53 -3.33 -7.01
N PHE A 147 23.78 -4.16 -6.01
CA PHE A 147 23.09 -5.42 -5.84
C PHE A 147 22.30 -5.46 -4.53
N VAL A 148 21.14 -6.16 -4.57
CA VAL A 148 20.19 -6.27 -3.45
C VAL A 148 20.84 -6.83 -2.17
N ASP A 149 21.73 -7.79 -2.30
CA ASP A 149 22.40 -8.49 -1.19
C ASP A 149 23.50 -7.66 -0.50
N GLU A 150 23.81 -6.48 -1.03
CA GLU A 150 24.76 -5.54 -0.42
C GLU A 150 24.12 -4.65 0.63
N PHE A 151 22.77 -4.55 0.64
CA PHE A 151 22.07 -3.66 1.55
C PHE A 151 21.86 -4.30 2.93
N SER A 152 21.95 -3.47 3.94
CA SER A 152 21.85 -3.84 5.34
C SER A 152 21.03 -2.80 6.14
N ARG A 153 20.77 -3.10 7.41
CA ARG A 153 20.20 -2.11 8.36
C ARG A 153 20.97 -0.80 8.39
N ASN A 154 22.32 -0.89 8.38
CA ASN A 154 23.16 0.30 8.47
C ASN A 154 22.93 1.28 7.31
N ASP A 155 22.64 0.79 6.13
CA ASP A 155 22.35 1.62 4.95
C ASP A 155 21.08 2.45 5.13
N VAL A 156 20.05 1.88 5.78
CA VAL A 156 18.84 2.61 6.13
C VAL A 156 19.11 3.67 7.20
N LEU A 157 20.01 3.37 8.14
CA LEU A 157 20.41 4.36 9.17
C LEU A 157 21.23 5.51 8.58
N VAL A 158 22.12 5.23 7.64
CA VAL A 158 22.83 6.27 6.88
C VAL A 158 21.84 7.16 6.15
N PHE A 159 20.89 6.57 5.42
CA PHE A 159 19.83 7.31 4.73
C PHE A 159 19.01 8.18 5.68
N ARG A 160 18.57 7.61 6.81
CA ARG A 160 17.86 8.36 7.86
C ARG A 160 18.64 9.57 8.33
N ASN A 161 19.91 9.37 8.70
CA ASN A 161 20.75 10.43 9.30
C ASN A 161 20.98 11.57 8.31
N GLU A 162 21.19 11.25 7.03
CA GLU A 162 21.34 12.25 5.98
C GLU A 162 20.07 13.10 5.82
N LEU A 163 18.91 12.43 5.80
CA LEU A 163 17.64 13.15 5.68
C LEU A 163 17.27 13.96 6.93
N MET A 164 17.63 13.50 8.12
CA MET A 164 17.35 14.22 9.37
C MET A 164 18.06 15.57 9.47
N ALA A 165 19.11 15.81 8.66
CA ALA A 165 19.77 17.10 8.58
C ALA A 165 18.93 18.18 7.89
N GLU A 166 17.97 17.78 7.00
CA GLU A 166 17.22 18.73 6.14
C GLU A 166 15.71 18.67 6.34
N TYR A 167 15.18 17.54 6.82
CA TYR A 167 13.73 17.27 6.83
C TYR A 167 13.21 16.96 8.23
N ASP A 168 11.92 17.21 8.43
CA ASP A 168 11.23 16.88 9.68
C ASP A 168 11.16 15.35 9.93
N PRO A 169 11.09 14.91 11.20
CA PRO A 169 11.10 13.50 11.56
C PRO A 169 9.98 12.68 10.92
N ASN A 170 8.78 13.24 10.78
CA ASN A 170 7.64 12.55 10.19
C ASN A 170 7.85 12.29 8.69
N TYR A 171 8.44 13.25 7.97
CA TYR A 171 8.76 13.09 6.56
C TYR A 171 9.87 12.07 6.34
N VAL A 172 10.92 12.08 7.19
CA VAL A 172 11.99 11.06 7.18
C VAL A 172 11.41 9.68 7.46
N GLY A 173 10.56 9.55 8.48
CA GLY A 173 9.88 8.29 8.80
C GLY A 173 9.07 7.73 7.63
N LYS A 174 8.39 8.59 6.87
CA LYS A 174 7.62 8.20 5.68
C LYS A 174 8.52 7.67 4.55
N GLN A 175 9.67 8.28 4.33
CA GLN A 175 10.65 7.81 3.35
C GLN A 175 11.25 6.47 3.78
N MET A 176 11.69 6.34 5.03
CA MET A 176 12.18 5.09 5.60
C MET A 176 11.16 3.97 5.47
N MET A 177 9.88 4.23 5.79
CA MET A 177 8.80 3.24 5.67
C MET A 177 8.69 2.71 4.23
N THR A 178 8.87 3.58 3.24
CA THR A 178 8.83 3.15 1.83
C THR A 178 10.01 2.23 1.51
N VAL A 179 11.22 2.59 1.93
CA VAL A 179 12.43 1.77 1.72
C VAL A 179 12.30 0.42 2.44
N VAL A 180 11.94 0.43 3.73
CA VAL A 180 11.79 -0.79 4.53
C VAL A 180 10.69 -1.70 3.96
N THR A 181 9.58 -1.13 3.52
CA THR A 181 8.49 -1.89 2.86
C THR A 181 8.96 -2.54 1.56
N PHE A 182 9.72 -1.81 0.73
CA PHE A 182 10.28 -2.34 -0.50
C PHE A 182 11.22 -3.53 -0.23
N PHE A 183 12.17 -3.39 0.69
CA PHE A 183 13.07 -4.49 1.03
C PHE A 183 12.35 -5.68 1.68
N ASN A 184 11.51 -5.44 2.68
CA ASN A 184 10.88 -6.50 3.46
C ASN A 184 9.77 -7.23 2.68
N GLN A 185 8.92 -6.51 1.95
CA GLN A 185 7.73 -7.08 1.31
C GLN A 185 7.97 -7.48 -0.14
N TRP A 186 8.66 -6.65 -0.92
CA TRP A 186 8.93 -6.94 -2.33
C TRP A 186 10.14 -7.86 -2.50
N LEU A 187 11.29 -7.47 -1.96
CA LEU A 187 12.52 -8.24 -2.09
C LEU A 187 12.61 -9.44 -1.14
N ARG A 188 11.73 -9.52 -0.14
CA ARG A 188 11.76 -10.55 0.93
C ARG A 188 13.07 -10.54 1.71
N LEU A 189 13.78 -9.43 1.75
CA LEU A 189 15.00 -9.21 2.50
C LEU A 189 14.71 -8.43 3.78
N LYS A 190 14.80 -9.09 4.93
CA LYS A 190 14.57 -8.45 6.24
C LYS A 190 15.81 -7.66 6.66
N LEU A 191 15.68 -6.34 6.70
CA LEU A 191 16.74 -5.43 7.14
C LEU A 191 16.86 -5.29 8.67
N ASN A 192 15.99 -5.95 9.43
CA ASN A 192 15.97 -5.96 10.90
C ASN A 192 15.99 -4.56 11.54
N ILE A 193 15.19 -3.64 10.97
CA ILE A 193 15.03 -2.29 11.52
C ILE A 193 14.31 -2.37 12.87
N GLN A 194 14.92 -1.79 13.90
CA GLN A 194 14.41 -1.77 15.27
C GLN A 194 13.49 -0.56 15.48
N LYS A 195 12.65 -0.61 16.55
CA LYS A 195 11.79 0.53 16.90
C LYS A 195 12.59 1.82 17.16
N SER A 196 13.76 1.69 17.79
CA SER A 196 14.69 2.79 18.06
C SER A 196 15.36 3.38 16.82
N ASP A 197 15.28 2.71 15.66
CA ASP A 197 15.84 3.21 14.41
C ASP A 197 14.95 4.24 13.73
N TRP A 198 13.68 4.27 14.10
CA TRP A 198 12.71 5.21 13.52
C TRP A 198 12.88 6.59 14.15
N PRO A 199 12.76 7.69 13.34
CA PRO A 199 12.65 9.01 13.91
C PRO A 199 11.47 9.11 14.87
N GLU A 200 11.60 9.94 15.89
CA GLU A 200 10.49 10.22 16.78
C GLU A 200 9.34 10.87 16.01
N HIS A 201 8.14 10.32 16.20
CA HIS A 201 6.96 10.84 15.55
C HIS A 201 6.40 12.02 16.37
N GLU A 202 6.48 13.21 15.79
CA GLU A 202 5.84 14.39 16.35
C GLU A 202 4.35 14.40 16.01
N GLN A 203 3.51 14.39 17.05
CA GLN A 203 2.08 14.61 16.86
C GLN A 203 1.83 16.11 16.71
N ASN A 204 1.45 16.54 15.53
CA ASN A 204 1.01 17.90 15.31
C ASN A 204 -0.44 18.04 15.82
N PRO A 205 -0.72 18.93 16.76
CA PRO A 205 -2.09 19.17 17.21
C PRO A 205 -2.93 19.73 16.06
N PRO A 206 -4.28 19.59 16.12
CA PRO A 206 -5.16 20.26 15.18
C PRO A 206 -4.91 21.77 15.14
N GLU A 207 -4.93 22.36 13.97
CA GLU A 207 -4.80 23.83 13.77
C GLU A 207 -6.11 24.42 13.21
N PRO A 208 -7.22 24.48 13.95
CA PRO A 208 -8.45 25.11 13.44
C PRO A 208 -8.25 26.58 13.16
N TYR A 209 -9.00 27.12 12.19
CA TYR A 209 -9.14 28.55 12.05
C TYR A 209 -9.95 29.13 13.22
N ILE A 210 -9.52 30.24 13.76
CA ILE A 210 -10.34 31.03 14.68
C ILE A 210 -11.39 31.83 13.90
N ASP A 211 -12.45 32.28 14.58
CA ASP A 211 -13.57 32.99 13.91
C ASP A 211 -13.11 34.23 13.14
N ALA A 212 -12.18 35.01 13.70
CA ALA A 212 -11.62 36.17 13.02
C ALA A 212 -10.91 35.82 11.69
N GLU A 213 -10.15 34.68 11.67
CA GLU A 213 -9.52 34.18 10.43
C GLU A 213 -10.57 33.75 9.40
N ILE A 214 -11.62 33.06 9.84
CA ILE A 214 -12.73 32.63 8.98
C ILE A 214 -13.42 33.85 8.35
N ILE A 215 -13.78 34.86 9.16
CA ILE A 215 -14.40 36.10 8.67
C ILE A 215 -13.47 36.78 7.68
N ALA A 216 -12.19 36.88 7.98
CA ALA A 216 -11.21 37.48 7.09
C ALA A 216 -11.10 36.75 5.74
N LEU A 217 -11.06 35.40 5.75
CA LEU A 217 -11.03 34.57 4.55
C LEU A 217 -12.33 34.76 3.72
N GLU A 218 -13.49 34.71 4.34
CA GLU A 218 -14.78 34.85 3.67
C GLU A 218 -14.95 36.29 3.09
N THR A 219 -14.43 37.32 3.77
CA THR A 219 -14.49 38.72 3.30
C THR A 219 -13.58 38.94 2.08
N HIS A 220 -12.41 38.29 2.03
CA HIS A 220 -11.43 38.51 0.96
C HIS A 220 -11.59 37.53 -0.21
N THR A 221 -12.46 36.53 -0.11
CA THR A 221 -12.79 35.64 -1.23
C THR A 221 -14.09 36.06 -1.91
N LYS A 222 -14.20 35.78 -3.21
CA LYS A 222 -15.34 36.22 -4.01
C LYS A 222 -15.97 35.07 -4.79
N ASP A 223 -17.22 35.24 -5.16
CA ASP A 223 -17.96 34.34 -6.06
C ASP A 223 -17.80 32.87 -5.71
N LYS A 224 -17.35 32.08 -6.68
CA LYS A 224 -17.13 30.62 -6.49
C LYS A 224 -16.12 30.29 -5.39
N THR A 225 -15.09 31.13 -5.20
CA THR A 225 -14.09 30.94 -4.16
C THR A 225 -14.73 31.05 -2.77
N ASN A 226 -15.52 32.06 -2.54
CA ASN A 226 -16.26 32.24 -1.29
C ASN A 226 -17.21 31.05 -1.03
N LEU A 227 -17.94 30.63 -2.07
CA LEU A 227 -18.89 29.52 -1.93
C LEU A 227 -18.19 28.22 -1.52
N TRP A 228 -17.07 27.85 -2.17
CA TRP A 228 -16.37 26.60 -1.75
C TRP A 228 -15.61 26.78 -0.43
N VAL A 229 -15.17 27.97 -0.02
CA VAL A 229 -14.62 28.24 1.33
C VAL A 229 -15.68 27.92 2.40
N ARG A 230 -16.90 28.44 2.21
CA ARG A 230 -18.02 28.13 3.13
C ARG A 230 -18.40 26.66 3.11
N LEU A 231 -18.29 26.00 1.95
CA LEU A 231 -18.51 24.55 1.84
C LEU A 231 -17.45 23.78 2.64
N PHE A 232 -16.15 24.06 2.45
CA PHE A 232 -15.09 23.42 3.25
C PHE A 232 -15.31 23.59 4.74
N ARG A 233 -15.62 24.81 5.18
CA ARG A 233 -15.89 25.13 6.59
C ARG A 233 -17.09 24.35 7.13
N SER A 234 -18.17 24.27 6.36
CA SER A 234 -19.44 23.67 6.81
C SER A 234 -19.45 22.15 6.78
N THR A 235 -18.57 21.52 6.01
CA THR A 235 -18.60 20.06 5.77
C THR A 235 -17.33 19.34 6.17
N GLY A 236 -16.21 20.04 6.35
CA GLY A 236 -14.91 19.44 6.60
C GLY A 236 -14.44 18.48 5.49
N CYS A 237 -14.96 18.63 4.27
CA CYS A 237 -14.55 17.82 3.12
C CYS A 237 -13.07 18.00 2.80
N ARG A 238 -12.46 16.96 2.22
CA ARG A 238 -11.10 17.05 1.68
C ARG A 238 -11.12 17.76 0.32
N ASP A 239 -9.98 18.32 -0.08
CA ASP A 239 -9.81 19.01 -1.37
C ASP A 239 -10.31 18.19 -2.57
N MET A 240 -9.85 16.95 -2.68
CA MET A 240 -10.24 16.04 -3.76
C MET A 240 -11.71 15.58 -3.67
N GLU A 241 -12.33 15.62 -2.50
CA GLU A 241 -13.75 15.35 -2.33
C GLU A 241 -14.56 16.50 -2.95
N VAL A 242 -14.19 17.75 -2.64
CA VAL A 242 -14.83 18.95 -3.21
C VAL A 242 -14.58 19.06 -4.72
N ALA A 243 -13.35 18.78 -5.18
CA ALA A 243 -13.01 18.78 -6.60
C ALA A 243 -13.89 17.85 -7.45
N HIS A 244 -14.38 16.75 -6.87
CA HIS A 244 -15.22 15.77 -7.56
C HIS A 244 -16.70 15.86 -7.18
N LEU A 245 -17.12 16.88 -6.42
CA LEU A 245 -18.55 17.06 -6.14
C LEU A 245 -19.31 17.42 -7.42
N ASN A 246 -20.43 16.73 -7.60
CA ASN A 246 -21.35 16.95 -8.70
C ASN A 246 -22.72 17.33 -8.14
N ASN A 247 -23.54 18.03 -8.91
CA ASN A 247 -24.88 18.39 -8.49
C ASN A 247 -25.77 17.16 -8.15
N THR A 248 -25.48 15.99 -8.72
CA THR A 248 -26.15 14.72 -8.37
C THR A 248 -25.73 14.15 -6.99
N ASP A 249 -24.71 14.73 -6.35
CA ASP A 249 -24.31 14.36 -5.00
C ASP A 249 -25.00 15.20 -3.93
N ILE A 250 -25.81 16.17 -4.33
CA ILE A 250 -26.61 17.00 -3.43
C ILE A 250 -28.01 16.38 -3.32
N SER A 251 -28.44 16.11 -2.09
CA SER A 251 -29.78 15.63 -1.78
C SER A 251 -30.63 16.78 -1.21
N PRO A 252 -31.52 17.39 -2.01
CA PRO A 252 -32.42 18.45 -1.51
C PRO A 252 -33.38 17.93 -0.44
N ARG A 253 -33.78 16.65 -0.53
CA ARG A 253 -34.72 16.03 0.38
C ARG A 253 -34.16 15.85 1.79
N THR A 254 -32.91 15.38 1.89
CA THR A 254 -32.24 15.14 3.19
C THR A 254 -31.35 16.30 3.63
N LYS A 255 -31.19 17.31 2.78
CA LYS A 255 -30.30 18.47 2.97
C LYS A 255 -28.84 18.04 3.25
N GLU A 256 -28.36 17.08 2.45
CA GLU A 256 -27.05 16.48 2.63
C GLU A 256 -26.22 16.49 1.34
N ILE A 257 -24.91 16.49 1.52
CA ILE A 257 -23.95 16.23 0.46
C ILE A 257 -23.42 14.80 0.62
N LEU A 258 -23.40 14.05 -0.50
CA LEU A 258 -22.98 12.67 -0.57
C LEU A 258 -21.53 12.57 -1.08
N ILE A 259 -20.63 12.09 -0.27
CA ILE A 259 -19.27 11.73 -0.69
C ILE A 259 -19.26 10.25 -1.05
N ARG A 260 -19.16 9.95 -2.34
CA ARG A 260 -19.29 8.58 -2.87
C ARG A 260 -18.43 8.37 -4.12
N GLN A 261 -18.13 7.12 -4.43
CA GLN A 261 -17.45 6.74 -5.66
C GLN A 261 -18.27 7.15 -6.90
N LYS A 262 -17.57 7.58 -7.95
CA LYS A 262 -18.18 8.00 -9.22
C LYS A 262 -17.20 7.91 -10.39
N PRO A 263 -17.66 7.84 -11.64
CA PRO A 263 -16.81 7.93 -12.83
C PRO A 263 -16.07 9.28 -12.88
N CYS A 264 -14.81 9.24 -13.31
CA CYS A 264 -14.01 10.45 -13.61
C CYS A 264 -13.00 10.14 -14.71
N PHE A 265 -13.10 10.82 -15.83
CA PHE A 265 -12.28 10.60 -17.03
C PHE A 265 -11.25 11.73 -17.26
N HIS A 266 -11.12 12.65 -16.32
CA HIS A 266 -10.42 13.92 -16.56
C HIS A 266 -9.11 14.05 -15.80
N CYS A 267 -9.03 13.57 -14.57
CA CYS A 267 -7.80 13.73 -13.79
C CYS A 267 -6.89 12.50 -13.87
N LYS A 268 -5.58 12.73 -13.95
CA LYS A 268 -4.55 11.66 -14.03
C LYS A 268 -4.70 10.61 -12.93
N GLU A 269 -5.06 11.03 -11.72
CA GLU A 269 -5.27 10.15 -10.57
C GLU A 269 -6.43 9.17 -10.81
N CYS A 270 -7.55 9.63 -11.37
CA CYS A 270 -8.70 8.77 -11.67
C CYS A 270 -8.45 7.87 -12.87
N ILE A 271 -7.78 8.39 -13.90
CA ILE A 271 -7.40 7.61 -15.09
C ILE A 271 -6.50 6.44 -14.69
N SER A 272 -5.48 6.67 -13.86
CA SER A 272 -4.61 5.60 -13.37
C SER A 272 -5.35 4.52 -12.55
N ARG A 273 -6.53 4.83 -12.04
CA ARG A 273 -7.41 3.93 -11.28
C ARG A 273 -8.54 3.31 -12.10
N GLY A 274 -8.49 3.44 -13.41
CA GLY A 274 -9.52 2.92 -14.32
C GLY A 274 -10.73 3.83 -14.45
N ASN A 275 -10.50 5.13 -14.53
CA ASN A 275 -11.51 6.17 -14.72
C ASN A 275 -12.55 6.28 -13.59
N ILE A 276 -12.12 5.99 -12.37
CA ILE A 276 -12.98 6.03 -11.18
C ILE A 276 -12.37 6.93 -10.12
N TRP A 277 -13.11 7.96 -9.72
CA TRP A 277 -12.84 8.63 -8.46
C TRP A 277 -13.49 7.87 -7.31
N LYS A 278 -12.73 7.66 -6.26
CA LYS A 278 -13.24 7.10 -5.00
C LYS A 278 -12.62 7.79 -3.80
N PRO A 279 -13.36 7.93 -2.70
CA PRO A 279 -12.83 8.41 -1.43
C PRO A 279 -11.60 7.60 -0.99
N LYS A 280 -10.77 8.20 -0.14
CA LYS A 280 -9.48 7.61 0.28
C LYS A 280 -9.64 6.26 1.01
N THR A 281 -10.69 6.15 1.83
CA THR A 281 -11.02 4.93 2.58
C THR A 281 -12.51 4.61 2.45
N PRO A 282 -12.96 3.38 2.72
CA PRO A 282 -14.40 3.04 2.75
C PRO A 282 -15.20 3.93 3.69
N ALA A 283 -14.68 4.25 4.88
CA ALA A 283 -15.31 5.14 5.87
C ALA A 283 -15.48 6.59 5.36
N SER A 284 -14.74 6.97 4.32
CA SER A 284 -14.89 8.29 3.69
C SER A 284 -16.14 8.38 2.79
N THR A 285 -16.81 7.25 2.46
CA THR A 285 -18.13 7.27 1.80
C THR A 285 -19.17 7.62 2.85
N ARG A 286 -19.81 8.79 2.70
CA ARG A 286 -20.65 9.34 3.76
C ARG A 286 -21.61 10.41 3.24
N SER A 287 -22.62 10.78 4.05
CA SER A 287 -23.42 11.99 3.88
C SER A 287 -23.08 13.01 4.95
N ILE A 288 -23.15 14.28 4.61
CA ILE A 288 -22.84 15.40 5.51
C ILE A 288 -23.98 16.41 5.39
N PRO A 289 -24.65 16.79 6.50
CA PRO A 289 -25.71 17.76 6.47
C PRO A 289 -25.18 19.16 6.15
N VAL A 290 -25.96 19.94 5.42
CA VAL A 290 -25.67 21.33 5.07
C VAL A 290 -26.86 22.24 5.40
N SER A 291 -26.58 23.51 5.64
CA SER A 291 -27.64 24.51 5.91
C SER A 291 -28.47 24.81 4.64
N ASP A 292 -29.69 25.23 4.84
CA ASP A 292 -30.63 25.58 3.75
C ASP A 292 -30.04 26.65 2.81
N GLY A 293 -29.38 27.68 3.35
CA GLY A 293 -28.76 28.72 2.56
C GLY A 293 -27.65 28.18 1.66
N LEU A 294 -26.73 27.41 2.21
CA LEU A 294 -25.65 26.79 1.41
C LEU A 294 -26.21 25.81 0.37
N LEU A 295 -27.21 25.01 0.76
CA LEU A 295 -27.89 24.07 -0.14
C LEU A 295 -28.49 24.79 -1.35
N ALA A 296 -29.23 25.91 -1.14
CA ALA A 296 -29.84 26.68 -2.19
C ALA A 296 -28.79 27.21 -3.18
N GLU A 297 -27.68 27.78 -2.68
CA GLU A 297 -26.60 28.27 -3.54
C GLU A 297 -25.94 27.14 -4.34
N LEU A 298 -25.70 25.95 -3.73
CA LEU A 298 -25.12 24.81 -4.44
C LEU A 298 -26.07 24.26 -5.52
N LEU A 299 -27.36 24.25 -5.28
CA LEU A 299 -28.38 23.81 -6.24
C LEU A 299 -28.54 24.82 -7.42
N ALA A 300 -28.23 26.08 -7.22
CA ALA A 300 -28.24 27.09 -8.26
C ALA A 300 -27.05 26.99 -9.24
N LEU A 301 -26.02 26.19 -8.89
CA LEU A 301 -24.89 25.99 -9.79
C LEU A 301 -25.27 25.18 -11.04
N PRO A 302 -24.54 25.37 -12.16
CA PRO A 302 -24.76 24.59 -13.38
C PRO A 302 -24.68 23.09 -13.16
N LYS A 303 -25.38 22.30 -13.97
CA LYS A 303 -25.31 20.84 -13.93
C LYS A 303 -23.88 20.34 -14.22
N GLY A 304 -23.47 19.31 -13.55
CA GLY A 304 -22.14 18.71 -13.65
C GLY A 304 -21.32 18.92 -12.39
N LEU A 305 -20.02 19.09 -12.52
CA LEU A 305 -19.13 19.40 -11.39
C LEU A 305 -19.52 20.75 -10.77
N LEU A 306 -19.56 20.82 -9.44
CA LEU A 306 -19.92 22.07 -8.74
C LEU A 306 -18.85 23.15 -8.93
N PHE A 307 -17.59 22.76 -8.88
CA PHE A 307 -16.43 23.67 -8.95
C PHE A 307 -15.44 23.18 -10.02
N PRO A 308 -15.81 23.21 -11.31
CA PRO A 308 -14.87 22.87 -12.37
C PRO A 308 -13.81 23.97 -12.54
N ASN A 309 -12.63 23.56 -13.03
CA ASN A 309 -11.63 24.49 -13.55
C ASN A 309 -12.09 25.08 -14.90
N GLU A 310 -11.25 25.90 -15.52
CA GLU A 310 -11.55 26.56 -16.81
C GLU A 310 -11.81 25.56 -17.96
N ASP A 311 -11.21 24.39 -17.91
CA ASP A 311 -11.38 23.31 -18.89
C ASP A 311 -12.59 22.40 -18.59
N GLY A 312 -13.40 22.71 -17.57
CA GLY A 312 -14.53 21.86 -17.14
C GLY A 312 -14.15 20.61 -16.34
N ASN A 313 -12.89 20.49 -15.93
CA ASN A 313 -12.36 19.35 -15.19
C ASN A 313 -12.38 19.58 -13.66
N PRO A 314 -12.24 18.53 -12.84
CA PRO A 314 -12.07 18.68 -11.39
C PRO A 314 -10.95 19.67 -11.05
N ASP A 315 -11.28 20.72 -10.30
CA ASP A 315 -10.30 21.72 -9.88
C ASP A 315 -9.47 21.17 -8.70
N VAL A 316 -8.16 21.11 -8.88
CA VAL A 316 -7.21 20.66 -7.85
C VAL A 316 -6.38 21.80 -7.26
N HIS A 317 -6.67 23.04 -7.64
CA HIS A 317 -5.90 24.24 -7.29
C HIS A 317 -6.60 25.13 -6.26
N PHE A 318 -7.50 24.59 -5.45
CA PHE A 318 -8.22 25.35 -4.40
C PHE A 318 -7.27 26.10 -3.47
N LEU A 319 -6.17 25.48 -3.03
CA LEU A 319 -5.22 26.12 -2.12
C LEU A 319 -4.53 27.31 -2.76
N ASP A 320 -4.11 27.20 -4.02
CA ASP A 320 -3.41 28.28 -4.73
C ASP A 320 -4.36 29.48 -5.00
N LYS A 321 -5.62 29.18 -5.35
CA LYS A 321 -6.68 30.19 -5.50
C LYS A 321 -6.95 30.90 -4.16
N LEU A 322 -7.12 30.11 -3.08
CA LEU A 322 -7.35 30.68 -1.76
C LEU A 322 -6.18 31.58 -1.31
N LYS A 323 -4.94 31.13 -1.44
CA LYS A 323 -3.76 31.92 -1.08
C LYS A 323 -3.67 33.23 -1.86
N ARG A 324 -4.02 33.19 -3.15
CA ARG A 324 -4.00 34.39 -4.01
C ARG A 324 -5.06 35.41 -3.58
N GLU A 325 -6.30 34.96 -3.35
CA GLU A 325 -7.40 35.85 -2.96
C GLU A 325 -7.27 36.32 -1.51
N ALA A 326 -6.85 35.46 -0.61
CA ALA A 326 -6.67 35.76 0.81
C ALA A 326 -5.34 36.48 1.13
N LYS A 327 -4.52 36.86 0.13
CA LYS A 327 -3.20 37.46 0.35
C LYS A 327 -3.22 38.64 1.33
N ASN A 328 -4.27 39.47 1.28
CA ASN A 328 -4.42 40.66 2.11
C ASN A 328 -5.35 40.44 3.33
N SER A 329 -5.75 39.22 3.60
CA SER A 329 -6.65 38.90 4.72
C SER A 329 -5.99 38.97 6.10
N GLY A 330 -4.66 39.02 6.16
CA GLY A 330 -3.89 38.94 7.42
C GLY A 330 -3.74 37.51 7.96
N VAL A 331 -4.32 36.47 7.32
CA VAL A 331 -4.21 35.09 7.76
C VAL A 331 -2.88 34.50 7.30
N SER A 332 -1.99 34.22 8.24
CA SER A 332 -0.59 33.81 7.96
C SER A 332 -0.44 32.38 7.44
N LYS A 333 -1.26 31.45 7.93
CA LYS A 333 -1.15 30.01 7.61
C LYS A 333 -2.39 29.50 6.88
N VAL A 334 -2.54 29.87 5.62
CA VAL A 334 -3.67 29.44 4.79
C VAL A 334 -3.46 27.99 4.32
N LYS A 335 -4.31 27.06 4.80
CA LYS A 335 -4.31 25.63 4.45
C LYS A 335 -5.75 25.11 4.34
N LEU A 336 -6.08 24.31 3.32
CA LEU A 336 -7.42 23.74 3.18
C LEU A 336 -7.76 22.78 4.34
N HIS A 337 -6.78 22.04 4.86
CA HIS A 337 -7.02 21.08 5.95
C HIS A 337 -7.47 21.77 7.25
N ARG A 338 -7.07 23.02 7.49
CA ARG A 338 -7.52 23.80 8.66
C ARG A 338 -9.05 24.01 8.68
N PHE A 339 -9.72 24.08 7.51
CA PHE A 339 -11.19 24.09 7.48
C PHE A 339 -11.80 22.82 8.05
N ARG A 340 -11.16 21.67 7.78
CA ARG A 340 -11.61 20.41 8.33
C ARG A 340 -11.36 20.32 9.84
N ASP A 341 -10.21 20.79 10.29
CA ASP A 341 -9.91 20.91 11.72
C ASP A 341 -10.95 21.83 12.40
N THR A 342 -11.28 22.96 11.77
CA THR A 342 -12.33 23.88 12.24
C THR A 342 -13.71 23.21 12.30
N PHE A 343 -14.11 22.49 11.26
CA PHE A 343 -15.38 21.77 11.22
C PHE A 343 -15.49 20.77 12.39
N ILE A 344 -14.49 19.92 12.55
CA ILE A 344 -14.49 18.89 13.59
C ILE A 344 -14.51 19.51 14.98
N THR A 345 -13.63 20.49 15.22
CA THR A 345 -13.52 21.20 16.50
C THR A 345 -14.84 21.91 16.87
N ASN A 346 -15.44 22.62 15.92
CA ASN A 346 -16.69 23.34 16.16
C ASN A 346 -17.84 22.36 16.43
N LYS A 347 -17.94 21.25 15.68
CA LYS A 347 -18.98 20.25 15.93
C LYS A 347 -18.86 19.58 17.30
N LEU A 348 -17.64 19.32 17.77
CA LEU A 348 -17.42 18.81 19.12
C LEU A 348 -17.76 19.88 20.17
N ARG A 349 -17.41 21.14 19.98
CA ARG A 349 -17.80 22.26 20.85
C ARG A 349 -19.31 22.46 20.90
N ASP A 350 -20.01 22.28 19.78
CA ASP A 350 -21.47 22.32 19.70
C ASP A 350 -22.14 21.13 20.42
N GLY A 351 -21.37 20.21 21.03
CA GLY A 351 -21.89 19.05 21.75
C GLY A 351 -22.38 17.92 20.85
N VAL A 352 -22.02 17.92 19.56
CA VAL A 352 -22.36 16.82 18.65
C VAL A 352 -21.60 15.57 19.05
N ASP A 353 -22.32 14.45 19.14
CA ASP A 353 -21.75 13.16 19.50
C ASP A 353 -20.52 12.80 18.63
N ILE A 354 -19.46 12.33 19.29
CA ILE A 354 -18.15 12.05 18.66
C ILE A 354 -18.23 11.04 17.51
N ARG A 355 -19.11 10.04 17.60
CA ARG A 355 -19.32 9.06 16.51
C ARG A 355 -19.99 9.70 15.31
N THR A 356 -20.87 10.66 15.56
CA THR A 356 -21.51 11.44 14.50
C THR A 356 -20.48 12.35 13.80
N VAL A 357 -19.63 13.05 14.56
CA VAL A 357 -18.53 13.85 14.01
C VAL A 357 -17.53 12.98 13.26
N GLN A 358 -17.15 11.82 13.79
CA GLN A 358 -16.30 10.83 13.12
C GLN A 358 -16.87 10.44 11.74
N ARG A 359 -18.17 10.12 11.70
CA ARG A 359 -18.88 9.74 10.47
C ARG A 359 -18.88 10.88 9.45
N TRP A 360 -19.23 12.11 9.85
CA TRP A 360 -19.24 13.27 8.97
C TRP A 360 -17.82 13.63 8.48
N ALA A 361 -16.83 13.52 9.34
CA ALA A 361 -15.43 13.67 8.97
C ALA A 361 -14.94 12.53 8.05
N GLY A 362 -15.50 11.32 8.14
CA GLY A 362 -15.02 10.14 7.43
C GLY A 362 -13.66 9.68 7.95
N HIS A 363 -13.50 9.62 9.27
CA HIS A 363 -12.36 9.00 9.92
C HIS A 363 -12.62 7.51 10.08
N GLU A 364 -11.70 6.69 9.61
CA GLU A 364 -11.77 5.23 9.77
C GLU A 364 -11.59 4.82 11.22
N ASP A 365 -10.64 5.46 11.91
CA ASP A 365 -10.37 5.27 13.33
C ASP A 365 -10.96 6.43 14.15
N VAL A 366 -11.73 6.07 15.20
CA VAL A 366 -12.30 7.05 16.13
C VAL A 366 -11.22 7.81 16.91
N ASN A 367 -10.07 7.19 17.15
CA ASN A 367 -8.96 7.82 17.87
C ASN A 367 -8.49 9.11 17.19
N VAL A 368 -8.62 9.21 15.86
CA VAL A 368 -8.36 10.45 15.12
C VAL A 368 -9.31 11.56 15.58
N THR A 369 -10.60 11.27 15.76
CA THR A 369 -11.58 12.25 16.24
C THR A 369 -11.42 12.53 17.73
N MET A 370 -11.06 11.51 18.53
CA MET A 370 -10.78 11.68 19.97
C MET A 370 -9.58 12.60 20.22
N GLY A 371 -8.59 12.62 19.31
CA GLY A 371 -7.47 13.55 19.39
C GLY A 371 -7.91 15.02 19.34
N TYR A 372 -8.97 15.35 18.60
CA TYR A 372 -9.57 16.71 18.62
C TYR A 372 -10.31 17.00 19.93
N ALA A 373 -11.03 16.04 20.48
CA ALA A 373 -11.70 16.20 21.77
C ALA A 373 -10.69 16.43 22.89
N ALA A 374 -9.66 15.59 22.99
CA ALA A 374 -8.59 15.75 23.98
C ALA A 374 -7.85 17.11 23.87
N TRP A 375 -7.68 17.64 22.64
CA TRP A 375 -7.10 18.97 22.43
C TRP A 375 -8.04 20.11 22.88
N LEU A 376 -9.37 19.90 22.82
CA LEU A 376 -10.35 20.89 23.31
C LEU A 376 -10.39 20.96 24.84
N ASP A 377 -10.09 19.86 25.52
CA ASP A 377 -10.10 19.75 26.97
C ASP A 377 -8.76 20.19 27.62
N ALA A 378 -7.71 20.41 26.79
CA ALA A 378 -6.38 20.85 27.23
C ALA A 378 -6.25 22.37 27.27
#